data_2342bd528fda60a5ad7bfa64576960d4
#
_entry.id   2342bd528fda60a5ad7bfa64576960d4
#
_cell.length_a   1.000
_cell.length_b   1.000
_cell.length_c   1.000
_cell.angle_alpha   90.00
_cell.angle_beta   90.00
_cell.angle_gamma   90.00
#
_symmetry.space_group_name_H-M   'P 1'
#
loop_
_entity.id
_entity.type
_entity.pdbx_description
1 polymer ?
#
loop_
_entity_poly.entity_id
_entity_poly.type
_entity_poly.pdbx_seq_one_letter_code
_entity_poly.pdbx_strand_id
1 'polypeptide(L)'
;MLLSRMGSFNALEQTKSCFYWKKEDKKEVLPSADTVGNVISDVDLATVRPALKQVYVRRKRNKSLKPLFPKLGFAVILDGHESSASYKRCCCGCLPRKVETDAGTRIQFYHRHVTAVLLHRDGVLLLDLEMQRPGEDEVAAATRLLKRLFHDYPRAFDLVIADGLYARAPFFKLVKDHGKDAIAVLKDDRRDLFQDAMGLFKQEAPVVFERDGGVTCECWDIEGFTSWPQLGQDVRVVRSRETKTVK
;
A
#
# COMPACT_ATOMS: atom_id res chain seq x y z
N MET A 1 -6.06 3.48 -20.99
CA MET A 1 -6.30 2.37 -20.05
C MET A 1 -6.94 2.84 -18.75
N LEU A 2 -6.33 3.75 -17.98
CA LEU A 2 -6.91 4.22 -16.71
C LEU A 2 -8.31 4.84 -16.88
N LEU A 3 -8.50 5.64 -17.92
CA LEU A 3 -9.80 6.30 -18.19
C LEU A 3 -10.84 5.35 -18.78
N SER A 4 -10.42 4.35 -19.54
CA SER A 4 -11.29 3.37 -20.18
C SER A 4 -11.56 2.13 -19.36
N ARG A 5 -10.90 1.98 -18.18
CA ARG A 5 -10.96 0.79 -17.31
C ARG A 5 -10.58 -0.52 -18.02
N MET A 6 -9.77 -0.45 -19.07
CA MET A 6 -9.34 -1.63 -19.81
C MET A 6 -8.14 -2.30 -19.14
N GLY A 7 -8.20 -3.62 -19.03
CA GLY A 7 -7.20 -4.42 -18.32
C GLY A 7 -5.92 -4.70 -19.10
N SER A 8 -5.87 -4.42 -20.41
CA SER A 8 -4.68 -4.67 -21.22
C SER A 8 -4.58 -3.73 -22.43
N PHE A 9 -3.35 -3.57 -22.97
CA PHE A 9 -3.12 -2.82 -24.21
C PHE A 9 -3.80 -3.45 -25.41
N ASN A 10 -3.88 -4.79 -25.48
CA ASN A 10 -4.58 -5.48 -26.54
C ASN A 10 -6.09 -5.19 -26.49
N ALA A 11 -6.69 -5.14 -25.30
CA ALA A 11 -8.09 -4.75 -25.15
C ALA A 11 -8.31 -3.30 -25.62
N LEU A 12 -7.36 -2.38 -25.34
CA LEU A 12 -7.40 -1.01 -25.85
C LEU A 12 -7.35 -0.98 -27.39
N GLU A 13 -6.50 -1.81 -27.98
CA GLU A 13 -6.35 -1.90 -29.44
C GLU A 13 -7.62 -2.44 -30.12
N GLN A 14 -8.26 -3.46 -29.53
CA GLN A 14 -9.51 -4.02 -30.05
C GLN A 14 -10.68 -3.03 -30.01
N THR A 15 -10.61 -2.00 -29.16
CA THR A 15 -11.65 -0.97 -29.05
C THR A 15 -11.40 0.27 -29.89
N LYS A 16 -10.47 0.22 -30.86
CA LYS A 16 -10.18 1.34 -31.80
C LYS A 16 -11.42 1.85 -32.55
N SER A 17 -12.43 1.00 -32.74
CA SER A 17 -13.72 1.35 -33.35
C SER A 17 -14.70 1.96 -32.32
N CYS A 18 -14.39 2.01 -31.06
CA CYS A 18 -15.29 2.52 -30.01
C CYS A 18 -15.47 4.03 -30.11
N PHE A 19 -16.69 4.47 -29.75
CA PHE A 19 -17.18 5.84 -29.81
C PHE A 19 -16.26 6.91 -29.17
N TYR A 20 -15.49 6.56 -28.15
CA TYR A 20 -14.58 7.49 -27.46
C TYR A 20 -13.37 7.96 -28.27
N TRP A 21 -13.06 7.29 -29.40
CA TRP A 21 -11.90 7.57 -30.24
C TRP A 21 -12.28 8.19 -31.59
N LYS A 22 -13.58 8.38 -31.86
CA LYS A 22 -14.04 9.08 -33.04
C LYS A 22 -14.03 10.58 -32.80
N LYS A 23 -12.96 11.26 -33.17
CA LYS A 23 -13.01 12.69 -33.46
C LYS A 23 -13.52 12.86 -34.89
N GLU A 24 -14.56 13.64 -35.03
CA GLU A 24 -15.03 14.10 -36.32
C GLU A 24 -13.85 14.77 -37.05
N ASP A 25 -13.61 14.36 -38.29
CA ASP A 25 -12.77 15.01 -39.29
C ASP A 25 -11.26 14.81 -39.35
N LYS A 26 -10.60 13.93 -38.56
CA LYS A 26 -9.22 13.53 -38.85
C LYS A 26 -9.04 12.01 -38.69
N LYS A 27 -8.41 11.36 -39.70
CA LYS A 27 -7.87 10.00 -39.60
C LYS A 27 -6.71 9.98 -38.59
N GLU A 28 -6.99 10.15 -37.30
CA GLU A 28 -5.98 9.92 -36.28
C GLU A 28 -5.76 8.40 -36.19
N VAL A 29 -4.60 7.96 -36.63
CA VAL A 29 -4.18 6.56 -36.47
C VAL A 29 -3.83 6.38 -34.98
N LEU A 30 -4.66 5.64 -34.28
CA LEU A 30 -4.35 5.24 -32.91
C LEU A 30 -3.11 4.34 -32.90
N PRO A 31 -2.19 4.55 -31.95
CA PRO A 31 -0.99 3.73 -31.83
C PRO A 31 -1.36 2.27 -31.57
N SER A 32 -0.50 1.35 -32.03
CA SER A 32 -0.65 -0.08 -31.71
C SER A 32 -0.43 -0.34 -30.21
N ALA A 33 -0.89 -1.48 -29.71
CA ALA A 33 -0.62 -1.94 -28.35
C ALA A 33 0.89 -1.95 -28.02
N ASP A 34 1.70 -2.41 -28.97
CA ASP A 34 3.15 -2.45 -28.82
C ASP A 34 3.76 -1.04 -28.76
N THR A 35 3.30 -0.11 -29.60
CA THR A 35 3.75 1.29 -29.56
C THR A 35 3.45 1.92 -28.21
N VAL A 36 2.24 1.73 -27.67
CA VAL A 36 1.86 2.22 -26.35
C VAL A 36 2.71 1.57 -25.27
N GLY A 37 2.94 0.26 -25.36
CA GLY A 37 3.80 -0.49 -24.42
C GLY A 37 5.22 0.04 -24.41
N ASN A 38 5.83 0.26 -25.57
CA ASN A 38 7.18 0.79 -25.71
C ASN A 38 7.31 2.20 -25.13
N VAL A 39 6.37 3.10 -25.46
CA VAL A 39 6.38 4.47 -24.90
C VAL A 39 6.27 4.44 -23.36
N ILE A 40 5.41 3.59 -22.81
CA ILE A 40 5.26 3.49 -21.35
C ILE A 40 6.48 2.86 -20.69
N SER A 41 7.16 1.91 -21.35
CA SER A 41 8.39 1.30 -20.82
C SER A 41 9.54 2.30 -20.69
N ASP A 42 9.55 3.32 -21.52
CA ASP A 42 10.59 4.38 -21.54
C ASP A 42 10.28 5.53 -20.57
N VAL A 43 9.10 5.53 -19.94
CA VAL A 43 8.73 6.57 -18.98
C VAL A 43 9.46 6.39 -17.67
N ASP A 44 10.29 7.35 -17.30
CA ASP A 44 10.91 7.41 -15.99
C ASP A 44 9.89 7.78 -14.91
N LEU A 45 9.85 7.01 -13.84
CA LEU A 45 8.99 7.29 -12.67
C LEU A 45 9.22 8.67 -12.07
N ALA A 46 10.45 9.19 -12.14
CA ALA A 46 10.76 10.53 -11.65
C ALA A 46 9.98 11.62 -12.41
N THR A 47 9.67 11.42 -13.68
CA THR A 47 8.87 12.36 -14.48
C THR A 47 7.38 12.29 -14.18
N VAL A 48 6.88 11.15 -13.69
CA VAL A 48 5.47 10.95 -13.34
C VAL A 48 5.13 11.48 -11.95
N ARG A 49 6.07 11.45 -11.01
CA ARG A 49 5.85 11.91 -9.63
C ARG A 49 5.34 13.34 -9.50
N PRO A 50 5.85 14.35 -10.25
CA PRO A 50 5.29 15.70 -10.23
C PRO A 50 3.81 15.75 -10.63
N ALA A 51 3.37 14.92 -11.58
CA ALA A 51 1.97 14.85 -11.97
C ALA A 51 1.08 14.28 -10.85
N LEU A 52 1.52 13.21 -10.18
CA LEU A 52 0.82 12.68 -8.99
C LEU A 52 0.71 13.74 -7.90
N LYS A 53 1.79 14.45 -7.61
CA LYS A 53 1.80 15.55 -6.63
C LYS A 53 0.81 16.67 -7.02
N GLN A 54 0.73 17.02 -8.31
CA GLN A 54 -0.26 18.02 -8.77
C GLN A 54 -1.70 17.53 -8.58
N VAL A 55 -2.00 16.27 -8.80
CA VAL A 55 -3.32 15.68 -8.54
C VAL A 55 -3.69 15.84 -7.07
N TYR A 56 -2.78 15.48 -6.15
CA TYR A 56 -2.98 15.69 -4.72
C TYR A 56 -3.23 17.15 -4.38
N VAL A 57 -2.37 18.07 -4.86
CA VAL A 57 -2.47 19.51 -4.59
C VAL A 57 -3.82 20.08 -5.08
N ARG A 58 -4.24 19.72 -6.29
CA ARG A 58 -5.55 20.13 -6.85
C ARG A 58 -6.70 19.63 -5.99
N ARG A 59 -6.70 18.35 -5.62
CA ARG A 59 -7.75 17.77 -4.77
C ARG A 59 -7.80 18.41 -3.39
N LYS A 60 -6.64 18.70 -2.80
CA LYS A 60 -6.55 19.41 -1.51
C LYS A 60 -7.09 20.85 -1.62
N ARG A 61 -6.70 21.60 -2.65
CA ARG A 61 -7.19 22.97 -2.89
C ARG A 61 -8.71 23.02 -3.09
N ASN A 62 -9.25 22.05 -3.81
CA ASN A 62 -10.69 21.93 -4.06
C ASN A 62 -11.47 21.37 -2.85
N LYS A 63 -10.80 21.15 -1.70
CA LYS A 63 -11.39 20.57 -0.48
C LYS A 63 -12.13 19.23 -0.73
N SER A 64 -11.72 18.50 -1.77
CA SER A 64 -12.30 17.19 -2.12
C SER A 64 -11.69 16.02 -1.34
N LEU A 65 -10.61 16.26 -0.60
CA LEU A 65 -10.03 15.27 0.31
C LEU A 65 -10.59 15.50 1.72
N LYS A 66 -11.24 14.49 2.26
CA LYS A 66 -11.73 14.48 3.65
C LYS A 66 -11.17 13.25 4.34
N PRO A 67 -10.67 13.35 5.57
CA PRO A 67 -10.17 12.18 6.29
C PRO A 67 -11.29 11.17 6.50
N LEU A 68 -10.97 9.88 6.39
CA LEU A 68 -11.92 8.80 6.69
C LEU A 68 -12.25 8.79 8.18
N PHE A 69 -11.24 9.04 9.01
CA PHE A 69 -11.36 9.12 10.47
C PHE A 69 -11.04 10.55 10.93
N PRO A 70 -12.04 11.42 11.10
CA PRO A 70 -11.81 12.84 11.39
C PRO A 70 -10.93 13.11 12.64
N LYS A 71 -11.01 12.24 13.64
CA LYS A 71 -10.22 12.37 14.88
C LYS A 71 -8.75 11.95 14.72
N LEU A 72 -8.44 11.10 13.75
CA LEU A 72 -7.09 10.57 13.50
C LEU A 72 -6.37 11.30 12.35
N GLY A 73 -7.07 12.21 11.66
CA GLY A 73 -6.54 12.87 10.47
C GLY A 73 -6.51 11.96 9.24
N PHE A 74 -5.55 12.19 8.36
CA PHE A 74 -5.35 11.40 7.16
C PHE A 74 -4.39 10.23 7.43
N ALA A 75 -4.71 9.07 6.86
CA ALA A 75 -3.84 7.91 6.90
C ALA A 75 -3.26 7.61 5.52
N VAL A 76 -1.99 7.22 5.48
CA VAL A 76 -1.35 6.61 4.31
C VAL A 76 -1.17 5.11 4.56
N ILE A 77 -1.58 4.30 3.60
CA ILE A 77 -1.36 2.85 3.62
C ILE A 77 -0.12 2.55 2.79
N LEU A 78 0.80 1.77 3.36
CA LEU A 78 1.94 1.19 2.66
C LEU A 78 1.69 -0.28 2.45
N ASP A 79 1.80 -0.72 1.20
CA ASP A 79 1.63 -2.13 0.86
C ASP A 79 2.53 -2.53 -0.31
N GLY A 80 3.09 -3.74 -0.22
CA GLY A 80 3.96 -4.31 -1.23
C GLY A 80 3.17 -5.13 -2.23
N HIS A 81 3.34 -4.81 -3.51
CA HIS A 81 2.69 -5.52 -4.62
C HIS A 81 3.70 -6.18 -5.52
N GLU A 82 3.43 -7.42 -5.90
CA GLU A 82 4.16 -8.09 -6.95
C GLU A 82 3.52 -7.76 -8.30
N SER A 83 4.34 -7.30 -9.23
CA SER A 83 3.96 -7.06 -10.61
C SER A 83 4.79 -7.92 -11.54
N SER A 84 4.16 -8.56 -12.50
CA SER A 84 4.77 -9.41 -13.53
C SER A 84 5.78 -10.44 -13.01
N ALA A 85 5.51 -11.71 -13.26
CA ALA A 85 6.44 -12.80 -12.99
C ALA A 85 6.72 -13.57 -14.28
N SER A 86 7.96 -14.00 -14.52
CA SER A 86 8.35 -14.71 -15.73
C SER A 86 9.47 -15.70 -15.44
N TYR A 87 9.44 -16.84 -16.13
CA TYR A 87 10.54 -17.81 -16.15
C TYR A 87 11.54 -17.57 -17.30
N LYS A 88 11.23 -16.64 -18.22
CA LYS A 88 12.03 -16.41 -19.43
C LYS A 88 12.54 -14.96 -19.50
N ARG A 89 11.73 -13.99 -19.09
CA ARG A 89 12.08 -12.56 -19.18
C ARG A 89 12.75 -12.11 -17.91
N CYS A 90 13.90 -11.47 -18.02
CA CYS A 90 14.68 -10.91 -16.93
C CYS A 90 15.27 -9.57 -17.35
N CYS A 91 15.27 -8.60 -16.44
CA CYS A 91 15.98 -7.34 -16.58
C CYS A 91 16.84 -7.08 -15.34
N CYS A 92 17.65 -6.03 -15.36
CA CYS A 92 18.53 -5.70 -14.23
C CYS A 92 17.82 -5.36 -12.92
N GLY A 93 16.54 -5.01 -12.97
CA GLY A 93 15.70 -4.73 -11.80
C GLY A 93 14.88 -5.93 -11.30
N CYS A 94 14.97 -7.09 -11.94
CA CYS A 94 14.23 -8.27 -11.54
C CYS A 94 14.74 -8.85 -10.23
N LEU A 95 13.79 -9.31 -9.40
CA LEU A 95 14.04 -10.11 -8.21
C LEU A 95 13.95 -11.59 -8.58
N PRO A 96 14.95 -12.43 -8.29
CA PRO A 96 14.88 -13.86 -8.52
C PRO A 96 14.26 -14.60 -7.32
N ARG A 97 13.48 -15.64 -7.58
CA ARG A 97 13.07 -16.62 -6.57
C ARG A 97 13.11 -18.04 -7.13
N LYS A 98 13.41 -18.99 -6.26
CA LYS A 98 13.30 -20.43 -6.59
C LYS A 98 11.84 -20.84 -6.39
N VAL A 99 11.29 -21.51 -7.38
CA VAL A 99 9.93 -22.06 -7.35
C VAL A 99 10.02 -23.55 -7.67
N GLU A 100 9.48 -24.38 -6.80
CA GLU A 100 9.33 -25.81 -7.06
C GLU A 100 8.16 -26.02 -8.01
N THR A 101 8.40 -26.79 -9.07
CA THR A 101 7.40 -27.17 -10.06
C THR A 101 7.45 -28.67 -10.28
N ASP A 102 6.45 -29.24 -10.92
CA ASP A 102 6.41 -30.67 -11.27
C ASP A 102 7.63 -31.12 -12.12
N ALA A 103 8.25 -30.16 -12.83
CA ALA A 103 9.45 -30.39 -13.64
C ALA A 103 10.76 -30.08 -12.91
N GLY A 104 10.73 -29.87 -11.57
CA GLY A 104 11.85 -29.51 -10.72
C GLY A 104 11.95 -28.03 -10.37
N THR A 105 13.00 -27.66 -9.65
CA THR A 105 13.24 -26.29 -9.21
C THR A 105 13.54 -25.37 -10.38
N ARG A 106 12.81 -24.26 -10.51
CA ARG A 106 13.03 -23.23 -11.54
C ARG A 106 13.23 -21.86 -10.91
N ILE A 107 14.01 -21.01 -11.57
CA ILE A 107 14.16 -19.61 -11.17
C ILE A 107 13.06 -18.81 -11.88
N GLN A 108 12.26 -18.10 -11.09
CA GLN A 108 11.28 -17.14 -11.55
C GLN A 108 11.77 -15.74 -11.25
N PHE A 109 11.66 -14.86 -12.23
CA PHE A 109 11.99 -13.42 -12.13
C PHE A 109 10.71 -12.62 -11.98
N TYR A 110 10.69 -11.68 -11.05
CA TYR A 110 9.52 -10.84 -10.79
C TYR A 110 9.94 -9.43 -10.39
N HIS A 111 9.01 -8.50 -10.44
CA HIS A 111 9.15 -7.17 -9.88
C HIS A 111 8.24 -7.02 -8.68
N ARG A 112 8.72 -6.29 -7.68
CA ARG A 112 7.94 -5.88 -6.52
C ARG A 112 8.08 -4.39 -6.31
N HIS A 113 7.01 -3.74 -5.90
CA HIS A 113 7.01 -2.32 -5.56
C HIS A 113 6.15 -2.10 -4.31
N VAL A 114 6.49 -1.06 -3.55
CA VAL A 114 5.68 -0.59 -2.43
C VAL A 114 4.91 0.62 -2.90
N THR A 115 3.61 0.64 -2.67
CA THR A 115 2.74 1.79 -2.94
C THR A 115 2.44 2.55 -1.67
N ALA A 116 2.29 3.86 -1.80
CA ALA A 116 1.79 4.74 -0.75
C ALA A 116 0.45 5.34 -1.19
N VAL A 117 -0.61 4.95 -0.50
CA VAL A 117 -1.98 5.29 -0.86
C VAL A 117 -2.61 6.09 0.27
N LEU A 118 -3.01 7.33 -0.01
CA LEU A 118 -3.74 8.18 0.93
C LEU A 118 -5.19 7.71 1.04
N LEU A 119 -5.61 7.38 2.25
CA LEU A 119 -6.97 7.00 2.54
C LEU A 119 -7.83 8.24 2.80
N HIS A 120 -8.92 8.39 2.08
CA HIS A 120 -9.88 9.46 2.29
C HIS A 120 -11.32 8.95 2.19
N ARG A 121 -12.29 9.73 2.64
CA ARG A 121 -13.69 9.31 2.81
C ARG A 121 -14.31 8.70 1.54
N ASP A 122 -13.96 9.23 0.38
CA ASP A 122 -14.58 8.82 -0.90
C ASP A 122 -13.70 7.83 -1.68
N GLY A 123 -12.70 7.22 -1.03
CA GLY A 123 -11.82 6.23 -1.65
C GLY A 123 -10.35 6.41 -1.31
N VAL A 124 -9.49 6.17 -2.27
CA VAL A 124 -8.03 6.19 -2.11
C VAL A 124 -7.37 7.06 -3.18
N LEU A 125 -6.22 7.64 -2.84
CA LEU A 125 -5.39 8.42 -3.75
C LEU A 125 -3.95 7.91 -3.71
N LEU A 126 -3.44 7.40 -4.82
CA LEU A 126 -2.03 7.06 -4.94
C LEU A 126 -1.19 8.34 -4.81
N LEU A 127 -0.26 8.37 -3.85
CA LEU A 127 0.70 9.46 -3.68
C LEU A 127 2.00 9.17 -4.42
N ASP A 128 2.54 7.96 -4.26
CA ASP A 128 3.81 7.55 -4.87
C ASP A 128 3.97 6.03 -4.81
N LEU A 129 5.00 5.53 -5.47
CA LEU A 129 5.45 4.14 -5.39
C LEU A 129 6.98 4.05 -5.46
N GLU A 130 7.53 2.95 -4.95
CA GLU A 130 8.96 2.67 -4.97
C GLU A 130 9.21 1.21 -5.34
N MET A 131 10.10 1.01 -6.33
CA MET A 131 10.49 -0.34 -6.74
C MET A 131 11.45 -0.96 -5.71
N GLN A 132 11.20 -2.19 -5.33
CA GLN A 132 12.16 -2.98 -4.58
C GLN A 132 13.34 -3.33 -5.50
N ARG A 133 14.56 -3.13 -5.01
CA ARG A 133 15.80 -3.40 -5.76
C ARG A 133 16.30 -4.82 -5.47
N PRO A 134 17.04 -5.43 -6.39
CA PRO A 134 17.71 -6.69 -6.10
C PRO A 134 18.60 -6.60 -4.85
N GLY A 135 18.52 -7.61 -3.99
CA GLY A 135 19.30 -7.69 -2.76
C GLY A 135 18.76 -6.93 -1.55
N GLU A 136 17.63 -6.21 -1.69
CA GLU A 136 16.97 -5.55 -0.55
C GLU A 136 15.63 -6.20 -0.19
N ASP A 137 15.17 -5.97 1.05
CA ASP A 137 13.83 -6.36 1.46
C ASP A 137 12.79 -5.25 1.14
N GLU A 138 11.53 -5.59 1.25
CA GLU A 138 10.41 -4.67 1.01
C GLU A 138 10.45 -3.47 1.96
N VAL A 139 10.89 -3.67 3.22
CA VAL A 139 10.94 -2.60 4.23
C VAL A 139 11.99 -1.56 3.86
N ALA A 140 13.08 -1.94 3.20
CA ALA A 140 14.08 -1.00 2.70
C ALA A 140 13.50 -0.11 1.59
N ALA A 141 12.74 -0.69 0.66
CA ALA A 141 12.03 0.08 -0.38
C ALA A 141 10.99 1.03 0.24
N ALA A 142 10.20 0.53 1.19
CA ALA A 142 9.21 1.35 1.91
C ALA A 142 9.86 2.49 2.71
N THR A 143 11.01 2.25 3.30
CA THR A 143 11.77 3.28 4.02
C THR A 143 12.21 4.41 3.08
N ARG A 144 12.66 4.08 1.87
CA ARG A 144 12.99 5.06 0.83
C ARG A 144 11.76 5.86 0.39
N LEU A 145 10.65 5.15 0.18
CA LEU A 145 9.37 5.76 -0.17
C LEU A 145 8.91 6.74 0.91
N LEU A 146 8.91 6.33 2.19
CA LEU A 146 8.50 7.18 3.31
C LEU A 146 9.35 8.46 3.42
N LYS A 147 10.67 8.35 3.31
CA LYS A 147 11.55 9.53 3.34
C LYS A 147 11.16 10.55 2.26
N ARG A 148 10.83 10.07 1.07
CA ARG A 148 10.36 10.93 -0.02
C ARG A 148 8.97 11.50 0.26
N LEU A 149 8.05 10.72 0.85
CA LEU A 149 6.73 11.21 1.23
C LEU A 149 6.80 12.31 2.30
N PHE A 150 7.66 12.18 3.29
CA PHE A 150 7.86 13.22 4.30
C PHE A 150 8.37 14.53 3.71
N HIS A 151 9.24 14.43 2.69
CA HIS A 151 9.73 15.60 1.96
C HIS A 151 8.66 16.20 1.03
N ASP A 152 8.01 15.38 0.20
CA ASP A 152 7.12 15.84 -0.86
C ASP A 152 5.70 16.14 -0.38
N TYR A 153 5.25 15.46 0.67
CA TYR A 153 3.89 15.52 1.21
C TYR A 153 3.86 15.71 2.74
N PRO A 154 4.60 16.68 3.32
CA PRO A 154 4.84 16.76 4.77
C PRO A 154 3.55 16.92 5.59
N ARG A 155 2.48 17.44 4.96
CA ARG A 155 1.18 17.70 5.60
C ARG A 155 0.05 16.92 4.92
N ALA A 156 0.33 15.79 4.28
CA ALA A 156 -0.69 15.02 3.58
C ALA A 156 -1.34 13.98 4.47
N PHE A 157 -0.63 13.50 5.48
CA PHE A 157 -1.10 12.45 6.37
C PHE A 157 -0.54 12.62 7.78
N ASP A 158 -1.21 12.02 8.73
CA ASP A 158 -0.90 12.04 10.15
C ASP A 158 -0.52 10.63 10.63
N LEU A 159 -0.98 9.60 9.93
CA LEU A 159 -0.87 8.20 10.29
C LEU A 159 -0.33 7.36 9.13
N VAL A 160 0.60 6.44 9.43
CA VAL A 160 1.09 5.41 8.51
C VAL A 160 0.52 4.06 8.92
N ILE A 161 -0.16 3.38 8.00
CA ILE A 161 -0.71 2.04 8.22
C ILE A 161 0.05 1.05 7.33
N ALA A 162 0.52 -0.04 7.91
CA ALA A 162 1.26 -1.06 7.20
C ALA A 162 0.96 -2.47 7.76
N ASP A 163 1.41 -3.50 7.05
CA ASP A 163 1.24 -4.87 7.51
C ASP A 163 2.29 -5.29 8.56
N GLY A 164 2.24 -6.56 9.03
CA GLY A 164 3.15 -7.05 10.06
C GLY A 164 4.64 -7.11 9.68
N LEU A 165 4.96 -7.06 8.39
CA LEU A 165 6.34 -7.00 7.92
C LEU A 165 7.04 -5.71 8.37
N TYR A 166 6.25 -4.63 8.49
CA TYR A 166 6.70 -3.30 8.90
C TYR A 166 6.71 -3.08 10.41
N ALA A 167 6.29 -4.07 11.21
CA ALA A 167 6.37 -4.00 12.68
C ALA A 167 7.82 -4.14 13.15
N ARG A 168 8.68 -3.20 12.76
CA ARG A 168 10.11 -3.10 13.09
C ARG A 168 10.42 -1.77 13.75
N ALA A 169 11.19 -1.79 14.83
CA ALA A 169 11.50 -0.58 15.60
C ALA A 169 12.12 0.55 14.76
N PRO A 170 13.07 0.30 13.82
CA PRO A 170 13.61 1.37 12.98
C PRO A 170 12.56 2.04 12.08
N PHE A 171 11.56 1.28 11.61
CA PHE A 171 10.47 1.82 10.81
C PHE A 171 9.56 2.72 11.63
N PHE A 172 9.15 2.28 12.82
CA PHE A 172 8.32 3.08 13.74
C PHE A 172 9.05 4.34 14.18
N LYS A 173 10.35 4.25 14.54
CA LYS A 173 11.16 5.41 14.89
C LYS A 173 11.19 6.45 13.76
N LEU A 174 11.45 6.00 12.52
CA LEU A 174 11.44 6.90 11.36
C LEU A 174 10.13 7.67 11.23
N VAL A 175 8.98 7.01 11.42
CA VAL A 175 7.66 7.65 11.35
C VAL A 175 7.48 8.67 12.49
N LYS A 176 7.85 8.29 13.71
CA LYS A 176 7.75 9.16 14.91
C LYS A 176 8.68 10.37 14.85
N ASP A 177 9.89 10.22 14.33
CA ASP A 177 10.86 11.31 14.14
C ASP A 177 10.31 12.41 13.21
N HIS A 178 9.34 12.07 12.34
CA HIS A 178 8.63 13.01 11.50
C HIS A 178 7.29 13.50 12.08
N GLY A 179 7.05 13.25 13.37
CA GLY A 179 5.83 13.68 14.09
C GLY A 179 4.55 13.00 13.58
N LYS A 180 4.64 11.75 13.11
CA LYS A 180 3.52 10.95 12.64
C LYS A 180 3.34 9.71 13.50
N ASP A 181 2.15 9.13 13.45
CA ASP A 181 1.86 7.86 14.10
C ASP A 181 1.98 6.68 13.13
N ALA A 182 2.23 5.50 13.66
CA ALA A 182 2.33 4.26 12.89
C ALA A 182 1.44 3.17 13.48
N ILE A 183 0.75 2.45 12.61
CA ILE A 183 0.01 1.22 12.95
C ILE A 183 0.54 0.10 12.06
N ALA A 184 0.89 -1.02 12.68
CA ALA A 184 1.23 -2.24 11.96
C ALA A 184 0.59 -3.46 12.63
N VAL A 185 0.31 -4.49 11.84
CA VAL A 185 -0.27 -5.73 12.35
C VAL A 185 0.80 -6.50 13.15
N LEU A 186 0.47 -6.89 14.37
CA LEU A 186 1.31 -7.74 15.20
C LEU A 186 0.99 -9.21 14.91
N LYS A 187 1.79 -9.84 14.03
CA LYS A 187 1.55 -11.22 13.54
C LYS A 187 2.46 -12.28 14.18
N ASP A 188 3.64 -11.88 14.67
CA ASP A 188 4.64 -12.82 15.19
C ASP A 188 4.34 -13.16 16.66
N ASP A 189 3.82 -14.35 16.87
CA ASP A 189 3.43 -14.88 18.17
C ASP A 189 4.62 -15.14 19.12
N ARG A 190 5.86 -15.18 18.62
CA ARG A 190 7.08 -15.36 19.40
C ARG A 190 7.61 -14.05 20.02
N ARG A 191 7.04 -12.90 19.64
CA ARG A 191 7.43 -11.62 20.22
C ARG A 191 6.87 -11.45 21.63
N ASP A 192 7.69 -10.95 22.55
CA ASP A 192 7.27 -10.65 23.91
C ASP A 192 6.04 -9.74 23.95
N LEU A 193 6.02 -8.70 23.11
CA LEU A 193 4.86 -7.81 22.97
C LEU A 193 3.56 -8.57 22.63
N PHE A 194 3.63 -9.57 21.76
CA PHE A 194 2.45 -10.37 21.42
C PHE A 194 1.98 -11.20 22.61
N GLN A 195 2.92 -11.87 23.30
CA GLN A 195 2.60 -12.71 24.44
C GLN A 195 2.02 -11.89 25.60
N ASP A 196 2.61 -10.74 25.91
CA ASP A 196 2.12 -9.84 26.94
C ASP A 196 0.71 -9.31 26.61
N ALA A 197 0.50 -8.85 25.37
CA ALA A 197 -0.80 -8.39 24.92
C ALA A 197 -1.86 -9.51 25.01
N MET A 198 -1.53 -10.73 24.59
CA MET A 198 -2.46 -11.87 24.69
C MET A 198 -2.73 -12.28 26.13
N GLY A 199 -1.76 -12.09 27.05
CA GLY A 199 -1.95 -12.29 28.47
C GLY A 199 -2.95 -11.30 29.08
N LEU A 200 -2.76 -10.00 28.79
CA LEU A 200 -3.66 -8.95 29.28
C LEU A 200 -5.06 -9.03 28.68
N PHE A 201 -5.20 -9.32 27.41
CA PHE A 201 -6.52 -9.49 26.76
C PHE A 201 -7.35 -10.65 27.34
N LYS A 202 -6.75 -11.59 28.05
CA LYS A 202 -7.50 -12.62 28.77
C LYS A 202 -8.08 -12.12 30.11
N GLN A 203 -7.51 -11.07 30.65
CA GLN A 203 -7.88 -10.51 31.96
C GLN A 203 -8.86 -9.34 31.79
N GLU A 204 -8.86 -8.67 30.66
CA GLU A 204 -9.68 -7.51 30.38
C GLU A 204 -10.95 -7.89 29.58
N ALA A 205 -12.07 -7.32 29.96
CA ALA A 205 -13.30 -7.49 29.20
C ALA A 205 -13.26 -6.64 27.92
N PRO A 206 -13.68 -7.19 26.76
CA PRO A 206 -13.75 -6.41 25.52
C PRO A 206 -14.88 -5.39 25.56
N VAL A 207 -14.73 -4.31 24.84
CA VAL A 207 -15.86 -3.49 24.41
C VAL A 207 -16.58 -4.22 23.31
N VAL A 208 -17.88 -4.48 23.50
CA VAL A 208 -18.71 -5.21 22.54
C VAL A 208 -19.68 -4.27 21.86
N PHE A 209 -19.74 -4.33 20.54
CA PHE A 209 -20.71 -3.57 19.74
C PHE A 209 -21.14 -4.35 18.50
N GLU A 210 -22.31 -4.04 17.98
CA GLU A 210 -22.82 -4.63 16.74
C GLU A 210 -22.54 -3.71 15.55
N ARG A 211 -22.19 -4.32 14.43
CA ARG A 211 -22.06 -3.67 13.12
C ARG A 211 -23.19 -4.13 12.20
N ASP A 212 -23.41 -3.35 11.15
CA ASP A 212 -24.37 -3.67 10.12
C ASP A 212 -24.15 -5.08 9.54
N GLY A 213 -25.25 -5.80 9.30
CA GLY A 213 -25.21 -7.17 8.78
C GLY A 213 -25.11 -8.26 9.84
N GLY A 214 -25.39 -7.97 11.12
CA GLY A 214 -25.39 -8.95 12.21
C GLY A 214 -24.00 -9.45 12.59
N VAL A 215 -23.01 -8.55 12.51
CA VAL A 215 -21.64 -8.82 12.94
C VAL A 215 -21.45 -8.27 14.35
N THR A 216 -21.14 -9.14 15.30
CA THR A 216 -20.73 -8.75 16.65
C THR A 216 -19.21 -8.54 16.66
N CYS A 217 -18.79 -7.37 17.13
CA CYS A 217 -17.38 -6.99 17.27
C CYS A 217 -17.01 -6.91 18.74
N GLU A 218 -15.97 -7.63 19.14
CA GLU A 218 -15.31 -7.52 20.44
C GLU A 218 -13.98 -6.80 20.23
N CYS A 219 -13.71 -5.76 21.00
CA CYS A 219 -12.52 -4.94 20.85
C CYS A 219 -11.80 -4.77 22.20
N TRP A 220 -10.51 -5.10 22.24
CA TRP A 220 -9.61 -4.81 23.35
C TRP A 220 -8.65 -3.71 22.92
N ASP A 221 -8.38 -2.80 23.81
CA ASP A 221 -7.58 -1.61 23.54
C ASP A 221 -6.76 -1.25 24.80
N ILE A 222 -5.48 -1.59 24.79
CA ILE A 222 -4.62 -1.44 25.97
C ILE A 222 -3.37 -0.66 25.57
N GLU A 223 -3.00 0.31 26.40
CA GLU A 223 -1.82 1.17 26.27
C GLU A 223 -0.73 0.76 27.26
N GLY A 224 0.47 1.33 27.10
CA GLY A 224 1.56 1.21 28.07
C GLY A 224 2.38 -0.07 27.96
N PHE A 225 2.37 -0.77 26.84
CA PHE A 225 3.26 -1.92 26.63
C PHE A 225 4.70 -1.48 26.46
N THR A 226 5.58 -1.99 27.33
CA THR A 226 7.04 -1.75 27.27
C THR A 226 7.82 -2.94 26.71
N SER A 227 7.16 -4.05 26.43
CA SER A 227 7.76 -5.31 25.93
C SER A 227 8.24 -5.25 24.48
N TRP A 228 8.45 -4.06 23.96
CA TRP A 228 9.19 -3.80 22.73
C TRP A 228 10.36 -2.84 22.98
N PRO A 229 11.41 -3.27 23.73
CA PRO A 229 12.47 -2.38 24.20
C PRO A 229 13.26 -1.71 23.08
N GLN A 230 13.38 -2.35 21.90
CA GLN A 230 14.06 -1.79 20.73
C GLN A 230 13.38 -0.49 20.22
N LEU A 231 12.10 -0.29 20.49
CA LEU A 231 11.40 0.93 20.12
C LEU A 231 11.76 2.10 21.03
N GLY A 232 11.96 1.84 22.33
CA GLY A 232 12.35 2.84 23.33
C GLY A 232 11.21 3.74 23.79
N GLN A 233 9.96 3.33 23.53
CA GLN A 233 8.73 3.99 23.99
C GLN A 233 7.63 2.96 24.14
N ASP A 234 6.61 3.32 24.90
CA ASP A 234 5.43 2.49 25.08
C ASP A 234 4.62 2.40 23.81
N VAL A 235 3.95 1.28 23.64
CA VAL A 235 3.04 1.05 22.53
C VAL A 235 1.63 0.72 23.02
N ARG A 236 0.67 1.00 22.18
CA ARG A 236 -0.73 0.62 22.32
C ARG A 236 -0.99 -0.59 21.43
N VAL A 237 -1.66 -1.60 21.97
CA VAL A 237 -2.04 -2.80 21.22
C VAL A 237 -3.56 -2.89 21.22
N VAL A 238 -4.11 -3.02 20.02
CA VAL A 238 -5.55 -3.18 19.78
C VAL A 238 -5.79 -4.56 19.18
N ARG A 239 -6.77 -5.28 19.71
CA ARG A 239 -7.27 -6.53 19.16
C ARG A 239 -8.74 -6.40 18.84
N SER A 240 -9.15 -6.89 17.68
CA SER A 240 -10.58 -7.04 17.35
C SER A 240 -10.89 -8.49 17.00
N ARG A 241 -12.10 -8.94 17.39
CA ARG A 241 -12.69 -10.20 16.98
C ARG A 241 -14.06 -9.91 16.39
N GLU A 242 -14.30 -10.39 15.19
CA GLU A 242 -15.59 -10.25 14.52
C GLU A 242 -16.24 -11.63 14.42
N THR A 243 -17.49 -11.73 14.86
CA THR A 243 -18.31 -12.94 14.77
C THR A 243 -19.56 -12.64 13.97
N LYS A 244 -19.76 -13.36 12.87
CA LYS A 244 -20.94 -13.23 12.03
C LYS A 244 -21.87 -14.41 12.27
N THR A 245 -23.09 -14.14 12.69
CA THR A 245 -24.14 -15.18 12.76
C THR A 245 -24.68 -15.43 11.35
N VAL A 246 -24.35 -16.60 10.79
CA VAL A 246 -24.94 -17.06 9.54
C VAL A 246 -26.29 -17.70 9.89
N LYS A 247 -27.36 -17.11 9.38
CA LYS A 247 -28.72 -17.69 9.49
C LYS A 247 -28.94 -18.69 8.37
#